data_c42ae12234cf8b82602142b6d26f8c7a
#
_entry.id   c42ae12234cf8b82602142b6d26f8c7a
#
_cell.length_a   1.000
_cell.length_b   1.000
_cell.length_c   1.000
_cell.angle_alpha   90.00
_cell.angle_beta   90.00
_cell.angle_gamma   90.00
#
_symmetry.space_group_name_H-M   'P 1'
#
loop_
_entity.id
_entity.type
_entity.pdbx_description
1 polymer ?
#
loop_
_entity_poly.entity_id
_entity_poly.type
_entity_poly.pdbx_seq_one_letter_code
_entity_poly.pdbx_strand_id
1 'polypeptide(L)'
;MRAGILKAYAKQAASDPGLLAWEETADTIERVMASEKNMHPNLDWPAGRLYHAMQLDIPLYTPMFAMSRITGWAAHVIEQLANNRLIRPRSIYKGQAARVVKPIGERG
;
A
#
# COMPACT_ATOMS: atom_id res chain seq x y z
N MET A 1 13.22 4.36 -7.26
CA MET A 1 13.01 5.31 -8.39
C MET A 1 11.62 5.95 -8.37
N ARG A 2 10.48 5.22 -8.46
CA ARG A 2 9.12 5.80 -8.49
C ARG A 2 8.75 6.59 -7.23
N ALA A 3 9.08 6.09 -6.04
CA ALA A 3 8.83 6.77 -4.77
C ALA A 3 9.53 8.15 -4.70
N GLY A 4 10.76 8.26 -5.19
CA GLY A 4 11.47 9.54 -5.23
C GLY A 4 10.83 10.58 -6.15
N ILE A 5 10.22 10.14 -7.25
CA ILE A 5 9.50 11.03 -8.17
C ILE A 5 8.26 11.61 -7.47
N LEU A 6 7.44 10.75 -6.84
CA LEU A 6 6.26 11.21 -6.11
C LEU A 6 6.61 12.13 -4.94
N LYS A 7 7.70 11.83 -4.22
CA LYS A 7 8.21 12.70 -3.15
C LYS A 7 8.57 14.10 -3.68
N ALA A 8 9.20 14.18 -4.85
CA ALA A 8 9.53 15.47 -5.46
C ALA A 8 8.27 16.27 -5.81
N TYR A 9 7.26 15.61 -6.36
CA TYR A 9 5.97 16.25 -6.65
C TYR A 9 5.21 16.66 -5.38
N ALA A 10 5.24 15.86 -4.31
CA ALA A 10 4.63 16.24 -3.03
C ALA A 10 5.25 17.53 -2.48
N LYS A 11 6.58 17.65 -2.51
CA LYS A 11 7.28 18.87 -2.10
C LYS A 11 6.96 20.07 -3.00
N GLN A 12 6.79 19.85 -4.29
CA GLN A 12 6.41 20.90 -5.23
C GLN A 12 4.97 21.40 -5.02
N ALA A 13 4.06 20.48 -4.66
CA ALA A 13 2.66 20.79 -4.40
C ALA A 13 2.43 21.45 -3.03
N ALA A 14 3.33 21.25 -2.08
CA ALA A 14 3.27 21.89 -0.76
C ALA A 14 3.58 23.38 -0.87
N SER A 15 2.54 24.20 -1.00
CA SER A 15 2.63 25.63 -1.32
C SER A 15 2.45 26.55 -0.11
N ASP A 16 1.95 26.04 1.00
CA ASP A 16 1.72 26.84 2.21
C ASP A 16 2.58 26.34 3.39
N PRO A 17 2.78 27.19 4.43
CA PRO A 17 3.63 26.84 5.58
C PRO A 17 3.20 25.57 6.33
N GLY A 18 1.89 25.29 6.39
CA GLY A 18 1.37 24.08 7.07
C GLY A 18 1.74 22.82 6.28
N LEU A 19 1.59 22.81 4.97
CA LEU A 19 1.98 21.70 4.10
C LEU A 19 3.50 21.51 4.11
N LEU A 20 4.28 22.58 4.12
CA LEU A 20 5.74 22.49 4.24
C LEU A 20 6.18 21.87 5.58
N ALA A 21 5.57 22.24 6.69
CA ALA A 21 5.86 21.63 8.00
C ALA A 21 5.50 20.12 8.01
N TRP A 22 4.43 19.72 7.32
CA TRP A 22 4.10 18.31 7.12
C TRP A 22 5.18 17.55 6.34
N GLU A 23 5.68 18.15 5.27
CA GLU A 23 6.75 17.56 4.46
C GLU A 23 8.05 17.39 5.24
N GLU A 24 8.43 18.36 6.08
CA GLU A 24 9.58 18.27 6.98
C GLU A 24 9.41 17.16 8.02
N THR A 25 8.20 17.03 8.58
CA THR A 25 7.86 15.94 9.50
C THR A 25 7.99 14.59 8.81
N ALA A 26 7.45 14.45 7.60
CA ALA A 26 7.53 13.23 6.82
C ALA A 26 8.98 12.85 6.46
N ASP A 27 9.82 13.82 6.10
CA ASP A 27 11.24 13.60 5.83
C ASP A 27 11.99 13.16 7.10
N THR A 28 11.60 13.68 8.26
CA THR A 28 12.17 13.29 9.55
C THR A 28 11.81 11.84 9.88
N ILE A 29 10.55 11.45 9.70
CA ILE A 29 10.09 10.06 9.88
C ILE A 29 10.88 9.11 8.95
N GLU A 30 11.00 9.44 7.67
CA GLU A 30 11.77 8.62 6.72
C GLU A 30 13.22 8.43 7.17
N ARG A 31 13.85 9.51 7.60
CA ARG A 31 15.24 9.48 8.05
C ARG A 31 15.41 8.60 9.29
N VAL A 32 14.55 8.77 10.30
CA VAL A 32 14.59 7.97 11.53
C VAL A 32 14.35 6.49 11.24
N MET A 33 13.34 6.17 10.42
CA MET A 33 13.05 4.79 10.06
C MET A 33 14.17 4.13 9.26
N ALA A 34 14.84 4.89 8.41
CA ALA A 34 16.00 4.39 7.67
C ALA A 34 17.19 4.13 8.59
N SER A 35 17.48 5.06 9.53
CA SER A 35 18.63 4.94 10.44
C SER A 35 18.43 3.85 11.51
N GLU A 36 17.24 3.80 12.12
CA GLU A 36 17.00 2.94 13.29
C GLU A 36 16.53 1.54 12.91
N LYS A 37 15.82 1.41 11.80
CA LYS A 37 15.16 0.16 11.38
C LYS A 37 15.59 -0.35 10.01
N ASN A 38 16.43 0.38 9.28
CA ASN A 38 16.77 0.10 7.88
C ASN A 38 15.52 -0.08 7.00
N MET A 39 14.46 0.69 7.30
CA MET A 39 13.19 0.66 6.56
C MET A 39 13.09 1.85 5.63
N HIS A 40 12.82 1.57 4.37
CA HIS A 40 12.66 2.58 3.33
C HIS A 40 11.19 2.67 2.88
N PRO A 41 10.71 3.86 2.48
CA PRO A 41 9.34 4.05 2.07
C PRO A 41 8.99 3.24 0.82
N ASN A 42 7.84 2.60 0.81
CA ASN A 42 7.21 2.05 -0.38
C ASN A 42 6.56 3.18 -1.21
N LEU A 43 5.75 2.81 -2.23
CA LEU A 43 5.10 3.80 -3.09
C LEU A 43 3.94 4.53 -2.39
N ASP A 44 3.30 3.88 -1.42
CA ASP A 44 2.09 4.41 -0.75
C ASP A 44 2.41 5.64 0.10
N TRP A 45 3.58 5.63 0.76
CA TRP A 45 4.01 6.74 1.60
C TRP A 45 4.12 8.08 0.83
N PRO A 46 4.91 8.19 -0.25
CA PRO A 46 4.96 9.44 -1.01
C PRO A 46 3.68 9.74 -1.80
N ALA A 47 2.86 8.72 -2.14
CA ALA A 47 1.55 8.95 -2.73
C ALA A 47 0.61 9.64 -1.74
N GLY A 48 0.56 9.18 -0.49
CA GLY A 48 -0.23 9.81 0.57
C GLY A 48 0.22 11.26 0.83
N ARG A 49 1.52 11.53 0.84
CA ARG A 49 2.08 12.90 0.97
C ARG A 49 1.61 13.80 -0.17
N LEU A 50 1.66 13.32 -1.42
CA LEU A 50 1.19 14.07 -2.58
C LEU A 50 -0.31 14.34 -2.51
N TYR A 51 -1.13 13.36 -2.14
CA TYR A 51 -2.58 13.55 -1.99
C TYR A 51 -2.90 14.59 -0.91
N HIS A 52 -2.16 14.55 0.20
CA HIS A 52 -2.29 15.56 1.26
C HIS A 52 -1.92 16.96 0.75
N ALA A 53 -0.82 17.10 0.04
CA ALA A 53 -0.40 18.37 -0.55
C ALA A 53 -1.39 18.91 -1.59
N MET A 54 -2.11 18.02 -2.28
CA MET A 54 -3.21 18.34 -3.20
C MET A 54 -4.53 18.64 -2.46
N GLN A 55 -4.56 18.58 -1.13
CA GLN A 55 -5.74 18.80 -0.29
C GLN A 55 -6.91 17.87 -0.61
N LEU A 56 -6.60 16.63 -1.02
CA LEU A 56 -7.61 15.59 -1.18
C LEU A 56 -8.06 15.09 0.20
N ASP A 57 -9.35 14.80 0.34
CA ASP A 57 -9.88 14.18 1.54
C ASP A 57 -9.29 12.78 1.75
N ILE A 58 -8.89 12.46 2.99
CA ILE A 58 -8.25 11.17 3.33
C ILE A 58 -9.06 9.96 2.85
N PRO A 59 -10.42 9.92 2.96
CA PRO A 59 -11.20 8.80 2.44
C PRO A 59 -11.04 8.55 0.93
N LEU A 60 -10.57 9.53 0.17
CA LEU A 60 -10.35 9.41 -1.28
C LEU A 60 -9.00 8.78 -1.66
N TYR A 61 -8.05 8.66 -0.73
CA TYR A 61 -6.70 8.18 -1.03
C TYR A 61 -6.70 6.76 -1.60
N THR A 62 -7.40 5.84 -0.95
CA THR A 62 -7.51 4.45 -1.44
C THR A 62 -8.26 4.35 -2.77
N PRO A 63 -9.42 5.00 -2.98
CA PRO A 63 -10.06 5.06 -4.29
C PRO A 63 -9.16 5.60 -5.41
N MET A 64 -8.46 6.70 -5.17
CA MET A 64 -7.53 7.29 -6.15
C MET A 64 -6.39 6.35 -6.51
N PHE A 65 -5.83 5.69 -5.50
CA PHE A 65 -4.80 4.68 -5.72
C PHE A 65 -5.33 3.49 -6.53
N ALA A 66 -6.52 2.98 -6.20
CA ALA A 66 -7.16 1.88 -6.90
C ALA A 66 -7.43 2.23 -8.37
N MET A 67 -7.98 3.42 -8.65
CA MET A 67 -8.21 3.91 -10.01
C MET A 67 -6.91 3.95 -10.82
N SER A 68 -5.84 4.47 -10.24
CA SER A 68 -4.53 4.53 -10.89
C SER A 68 -3.95 3.13 -11.14
N ARG A 69 -4.28 2.15 -10.30
CA ARG A 69 -3.80 0.77 -10.41
C ARG A 69 -4.56 -0.06 -11.45
N ILE A 70 -5.76 0.35 -11.87
CA ILE A 70 -6.58 -0.40 -12.86
C ILE A 70 -5.80 -0.69 -14.14
N THR A 71 -5.01 0.25 -14.63
CA THR A 71 -4.17 0.06 -15.82
C THR A 71 -3.15 -1.06 -15.64
N GLY A 72 -2.54 -1.13 -14.46
CA GLY A 72 -1.60 -2.21 -14.12
C GLY A 72 -2.28 -3.57 -13.97
N TRP A 73 -3.46 -3.61 -13.35
CA TRP A 73 -4.26 -4.83 -13.27
C TRP A 73 -4.71 -5.30 -14.63
N ALA A 74 -5.19 -4.40 -15.50
CA ALA A 74 -5.58 -4.75 -16.87
C ALA A 74 -4.40 -5.34 -17.65
N ALA A 75 -3.22 -4.75 -17.55
CA ALA A 75 -2.02 -5.28 -18.18
C ALA A 75 -1.70 -6.71 -17.70
N HIS A 76 -1.73 -6.95 -16.40
CA HIS A 76 -1.50 -8.29 -15.83
C HIS A 76 -2.58 -9.30 -16.24
N VAL A 77 -3.84 -8.90 -16.30
CA VAL A 77 -4.92 -9.77 -16.76
C VAL A 77 -4.72 -10.16 -18.23
N ILE A 78 -4.40 -9.20 -19.09
CA ILE A 78 -4.14 -9.45 -20.50
C ILE A 78 -2.94 -10.41 -20.66
N GLU A 79 -1.85 -10.16 -19.96
CA GLU A 79 -0.67 -11.03 -19.97
C GLU A 79 -1.00 -12.44 -19.49
N GLN A 80 -1.75 -12.57 -18.40
CA GLN A 80 -2.17 -13.87 -17.86
C GLN A 80 -3.06 -14.63 -18.86
N LEU A 81 -4.01 -13.95 -19.49
CA LEU A 81 -4.92 -14.58 -20.45
C LEU A 81 -4.20 -15.04 -21.72
N ALA A 82 -3.16 -14.35 -22.15
CA ALA A 82 -2.38 -14.71 -23.33
C ALA A 82 -1.66 -16.07 -23.18
N ASN A 83 -1.31 -16.47 -21.97
CA ASN A 83 -0.66 -17.75 -21.66
C ASN A 83 -1.23 -18.35 -20.37
N ASN A 84 -2.54 -18.49 -20.33
CA ASN A 84 -3.24 -18.90 -19.11
C ASN A 84 -3.08 -20.39 -18.84
N ARG A 85 -2.83 -20.73 -17.58
CA ARG A 85 -2.87 -22.10 -17.06
C ARG A 85 -3.53 -22.09 -15.69
N LEU A 86 -4.16 -23.19 -15.34
CA LEU A 86 -4.72 -23.35 -13.99
C LEU A 86 -3.61 -23.37 -12.96
N ILE A 87 -3.52 -22.30 -12.16
CA ILE A 87 -2.62 -22.23 -11.02
C ILE A 87 -3.37 -22.77 -9.80
N ARG A 88 -2.98 -23.97 -9.37
CA ARG A 88 -3.57 -24.64 -8.21
C ARG A 88 -2.49 -24.85 -7.16
N PRO A 89 -2.32 -23.93 -6.19
CA PRO A 89 -1.35 -24.12 -5.11
C PRO A 89 -1.64 -25.42 -4.37
N ARG A 90 -0.65 -26.28 -4.20
CA ARG A 90 -0.76 -27.47 -3.37
C ARG A 90 -0.28 -27.10 -1.98
N SER A 91 -1.12 -27.35 -0.98
CA SER A 91 -0.77 -27.19 0.42
C SER A 91 -1.01 -28.50 1.17
N ILE A 92 -0.15 -28.79 2.12
CA ILE A 92 -0.33 -29.89 3.05
C ILE A 92 -0.84 -29.29 4.36
N TYR A 93 -2.03 -29.72 4.79
CA TYR A 93 -2.55 -29.31 6.07
C TYR A 93 -1.67 -29.86 7.20
N LYS A 94 -1.13 -28.98 8.05
CA LYS A 94 -0.27 -29.33 9.20
C LYS A 94 -0.95 -29.06 10.55
N GLY A 95 -2.23 -28.72 10.55
CA GLY A 95 -3.00 -28.54 11.77
C GLY A 95 -3.46 -29.88 12.39
N GLN A 96 -4.17 -29.78 13.49
CA GLN A 96 -4.74 -30.99 14.15
C GLN A 96 -5.77 -31.64 13.24
N ALA A 97 -5.58 -32.95 13.01
CA ALA A 97 -6.55 -33.77 12.27
C ALA A 97 -7.82 -34.01 13.11
N ALA A 98 -8.95 -34.23 12.42
CA ALA A 98 -10.20 -34.74 13.02
C ALA A 98 -10.71 -33.89 14.22
N ARG A 99 -10.69 -32.56 14.12
CA ARG A 99 -11.35 -31.71 15.12
C ARG A 99 -12.86 -31.90 15.06
N VAL A 100 -13.44 -32.29 16.19
CA VAL A 100 -14.90 -32.31 16.35
C VAL A 100 -15.39 -30.89 16.53
N VAL A 101 -16.37 -30.50 15.72
CA VAL A 101 -17.03 -29.19 15.84
C VAL A 101 -17.98 -29.26 17.03
N LYS A 102 -17.66 -28.54 18.11
CA LYS A 102 -18.56 -28.45 19.27
C LYS A 102 -19.82 -27.63 18.92
N PRO A 103 -21.01 -28.03 19.40
CA PRO A 103 -22.20 -27.20 19.34
C PRO A 103 -21.93 -25.80 19.91
N ILE A 104 -22.66 -24.78 19.42
CA ILE A 104 -22.38 -23.38 19.76
C ILE A 104 -22.48 -23.11 21.27
N GLY A 105 -23.39 -23.78 21.98
CA GLY A 105 -23.57 -23.66 23.42
C GLY A 105 -22.47 -24.29 24.29
N GLU A 106 -21.55 -25.05 23.68
CA GLU A 106 -20.43 -25.71 24.37
C GLU A 106 -19.06 -25.06 24.05
N ARG A 107 -19.10 -23.95 23.31
CA ARG A 107 -17.90 -23.16 22.98
C ARG A 107 -17.73 -22.09 24.04
N GLY A 108 -16.95 -22.38 25.08
CA GLY A 108 -16.53 -21.40 26.08
C GLY A 108 -15.44 -20.45 25.55
#